data_a8399590f37fd95167326115d3378043
#
_entry.id   a8399590f37fd95167326115d3378043
#
_cell.length_a   1.000
_cell.length_b   1.000
_cell.length_c   1.000
_cell.angle_alpha   90.00
_cell.angle_beta   90.00
_cell.angle_gamma   90.00
#
_symmetry.space_group_name_H-M   'P 1'
#
loop_
_entity.id
_entity.type
_entity.pdbx_description
1 polymer ?
#
loop_
_entity_poly.entity_id
_entity_poly.type
_entity_poly.pdbx_seq_one_letter_code
_entity_poly.pdbx_strand_id
1 'polypeptide(L)'
;MALNLNKNLKVYYSIREVAQMFGLNESTLRYWEQEFPYLKPKASGPAKIRQYQEKDIEQIRLIHNLVKVRGFKLAAAKKIINNNRDGADRKAEVLTRLMDVRDELQALKRQMDYLE
;
A
#
# COMPACT_ATOMS: atom_id res chain seq x y z
N MET A 1 -23.85 -11.46 4.11
CA MET A 1 -24.58 -10.37 4.62
C MET A 1 -23.80 -9.10 4.70
N ALA A 2 -24.42 -8.05 4.19
CA ALA A 2 -23.82 -6.73 4.17
C ALA A 2 -23.47 -6.22 5.58
N LEU A 3 -24.14 -6.74 6.57
CA LEU A 3 -23.96 -6.35 7.96
C LEU A 3 -22.59 -6.67 8.53
N ASN A 4 -21.83 -7.54 7.86
CA ASN A 4 -20.49 -7.86 8.29
C ASN A 4 -19.50 -6.72 8.05
N LEU A 5 -19.91 -5.69 7.32
CA LEU A 5 -19.09 -4.51 7.13
C LEU A 5 -18.67 -3.88 8.45
N ASN A 6 -19.55 -3.85 9.42
CA ASN A 6 -19.23 -3.28 10.73
C ASN A 6 -18.23 -4.12 11.51
N LYS A 7 -18.23 -5.42 11.31
CA LYS A 7 -17.27 -6.32 11.95
C LYS A 7 -15.89 -6.23 11.32
N ASN A 8 -15.84 -5.85 10.06
CA ASN A 8 -14.58 -5.73 9.35
C ASN A 8 -13.91 -4.38 9.55
N LEU A 9 -14.61 -3.43 10.15
CA LEU A 9 -14.07 -2.12 10.45
C LEU A 9 -13.33 -2.13 11.78
N LYS A 10 -12.21 -2.81 11.80
CA LYS A 10 -11.32 -2.73 12.95
C LYS A 10 -10.59 -1.40 12.93
N VAL A 11 -10.42 -0.82 14.13
CA VAL A 11 -9.64 0.40 14.28
C VAL A 11 -8.15 0.08 14.19
N TYR A 12 -7.75 -1.05 14.72
CA TYR A 12 -6.35 -1.47 14.77
C TYR A 12 -6.19 -2.90 14.28
N TYR A 13 -5.06 -3.14 13.62
CA TYR A 13 -4.68 -4.45 13.12
C TYR A 13 -3.30 -4.81 13.67
N SER A 14 -3.10 -6.09 13.99
CA SER A 14 -1.80 -6.56 14.42
C SER A 14 -0.86 -6.75 13.22
N ILE A 15 0.44 -6.82 13.49
CA ILE A 15 1.42 -7.07 12.42
C ILE A 15 1.15 -8.40 11.73
N ARG A 16 0.70 -9.40 12.49
CA ARG A 16 0.35 -10.70 11.94
C ARG A 16 -0.82 -10.62 10.97
N GLU A 17 -1.86 -9.89 11.35
CA GLU A 17 -3.02 -9.70 10.49
C GLU A 17 -2.65 -8.97 9.20
N VAL A 18 -1.86 -7.92 9.32
CA VAL A 18 -1.41 -7.15 8.15
C VAL A 18 -0.53 -8.00 7.25
N ALA A 19 0.38 -8.77 7.82
CA ALA A 19 1.22 -9.68 7.05
C ALA A 19 0.38 -10.68 6.26
N GLN A 20 -0.65 -11.22 6.88
CA GLN A 20 -1.55 -12.15 6.21
C GLN A 20 -2.34 -11.50 5.09
N MET A 21 -2.75 -10.25 5.27
CA MET A 21 -3.48 -9.51 4.23
C MET A 21 -2.70 -9.39 2.93
N PHE A 22 -1.39 -9.22 3.04
CA PHE A 22 -0.54 -8.97 1.87
C PHE A 22 0.33 -10.17 1.50
N GLY A 23 0.19 -11.28 2.20
CA GLY A 23 1.03 -12.45 1.94
C GLY A 23 2.49 -12.21 2.21
N LEU A 24 2.79 -11.40 3.23
CA LEU A 24 4.16 -11.04 3.61
C LEU A 24 4.54 -11.67 4.94
N ASN A 25 5.84 -11.67 5.20
CA ASN A 25 6.37 -12.04 6.51
C ASN A 25 6.34 -10.83 7.43
N GLU A 26 6.20 -11.06 8.73
CA GLU A 26 6.24 -9.99 9.71
C GLU A 26 7.58 -9.25 9.67
N SER A 27 8.66 -9.98 9.42
CA SER A 27 9.99 -9.40 9.29
C SER A 27 10.08 -8.39 8.15
N THR A 28 9.38 -8.65 7.05
CA THR A 28 9.32 -7.73 5.92
C THR A 28 8.65 -6.43 6.33
N LEU A 29 7.56 -6.50 7.08
CA LEU A 29 6.87 -5.32 7.57
C LEU A 29 7.74 -4.50 8.52
N ARG A 30 8.47 -5.17 9.41
CA ARG A 30 9.40 -4.49 10.32
C ARG A 30 10.52 -3.80 9.55
N TYR A 31 11.02 -4.43 8.51
CA TYR A 31 12.04 -3.86 7.65
C TYR A 31 11.50 -2.62 6.94
N TRP A 32 10.28 -2.69 6.42
CA TRP A 32 9.66 -1.54 5.76
C TRP A 32 9.43 -0.38 6.72
N GLU A 33 9.10 -0.65 7.97
CA GLU A 33 8.98 0.40 8.98
C GLU A 33 10.28 1.17 9.17
N GLN A 34 11.40 0.46 9.10
CA GLN A 34 12.71 1.09 9.21
C GLN A 34 13.06 1.91 7.98
N GLU A 35 12.69 1.41 6.81
CA GLU A 35 13.05 2.03 5.55
C GLU A 35 12.10 3.16 5.15
N PHE A 36 10.86 3.11 5.56
CA PHE A 36 9.86 4.12 5.24
C PHE A 36 9.49 4.89 6.52
N PRO A 37 10.04 6.09 6.72
CA PRO A 37 9.81 6.85 7.97
C PRO A 37 8.34 7.22 8.18
N TYR A 38 7.53 7.14 7.17
CA TYR A 38 6.11 7.47 7.24
C TYR A 38 5.25 6.31 7.71
N LEU A 39 5.79 5.11 7.67
CA LEU A 39 5.09 3.92 8.15
C LEU A 39 5.42 3.76 9.62
N LYS A 40 4.64 4.42 10.47
CA LYS A 40 4.83 4.38 11.92
C LYS A 40 3.55 3.93 12.60
N PRO A 41 3.34 2.62 12.72
CA PRO A 41 2.21 2.14 13.49
C PRO A 41 2.39 2.51 14.97
N LYS A 42 1.29 2.76 15.65
CA LYS A 42 1.34 3.02 17.08
C LYS A 42 1.80 1.77 17.81
N ALA A 43 2.69 1.97 18.77
CA ALA A 43 3.07 0.92 19.69
C ALA A 43 2.38 1.21 21.03
N SER A 44 1.68 0.22 21.57
CA SER A 44 0.98 0.40 22.83
C SER A 44 1.38 -0.67 23.83
N GLY A 45 1.27 -0.31 25.11
CA GLY A 45 1.57 -1.17 26.22
C GLY A 45 3.06 -1.35 26.47
N PRO A 46 3.41 -2.03 27.58
CA PRO A 46 4.82 -2.26 27.94
C PRO A 46 5.54 -3.16 26.95
N ALA A 47 4.83 -4.01 26.23
CA ALA A 47 5.41 -4.88 25.22
C ALA A 47 5.58 -4.20 23.87
N LYS A 48 5.18 -2.94 23.72
CA LYS A 48 5.23 -2.17 22.48
C LYS A 48 4.62 -2.92 21.30
N ILE A 49 3.41 -3.39 21.50
CA ILE A 49 2.67 -4.13 20.47
C ILE A 49 2.25 -3.15 19.39
N ARG A 50 2.57 -3.47 18.13
CA ARG A 50 2.24 -2.63 16.99
C ARG A 50 0.74 -2.66 16.73
N GLN A 51 0.17 -1.48 16.51
CA GLN A 51 -1.23 -1.32 16.16
C GLN A 51 -1.31 -0.56 14.85
N TYR A 52 -1.58 -1.29 13.77
CA TYR A 52 -1.69 -0.70 12.45
C TYR A 52 -3.08 -0.13 12.26
N GLN A 53 -3.14 1.13 11.85
CA GLN A 53 -4.39 1.78 11.49
C GLN A 53 -4.61 1.66 9.98
N GLU A 54 -5.79 2.05 9.52
CA GLU A 54 -6.10 1.99 8.10
C GLU A 54 -5.13 2.81 7.26
N LYS A 55 -4.71 3.96 7.76
CA LYS A 55 -3.71 4.78 7.06
C LYS A 55 -2.37 4.05 6.89
N ASP A 56 -1.99 3.25 7.87
CA ASP A 56 -0.76 2.45 7.80
C ASP A 56 -0.92 1.32 6.78
N ILE A 57 -2.09 0.72 6.74
CA ILE A 57 -2.40 -0.35 5.79
C ILE A 57 -2.38 0.19 4.36
N GLU A 58 -2.87 1.40 4.15
CA GLU A 58 -2.81 2.04 2.83
C GLU A 58 -1.37 2.28 2.40
N GLN A 59 -0.51 2.72 3.30
CA GLN A 59 0.90 2.88 3.02
C GLN A 59 1.56 1.55 2.66
N ILE A 60 1.26 0.51 3.42
CA ILE A 60 1.78 -0.83 3.14
C ILE A 60 1.28 -1.33 1.79
N ARG A 61 0.03 -1.07 1.47
CA ARG A 61 -0.54 -1.46 0.17
C ARG A 61 0.21 -0.78 -0.97
N LEU A 62 0.52 0.50 -0.82
CA LEU A 62 1.27 1.25 -1.82
C LEU A 62 2.69 0.67 -1.97
N ILE A 63 3.38 0.43 -0.86
CA ILE A 63 4.72 -0.15 -0.88
C ILE A 63 4.68 -1.55 -1.52
N HIS A 64 3.72 -2.36 -1.11
CA HIS A 64 3.54 -3.71 -1.65
C HIS A 64 3.32 -3.67 -3.17
N ASN A 65 2.48 -2.77 -3.62
CA ASN A 65 2.21 -2.63 -5.06
C ASN A 65 3.49 -2.26 -5.82
N LEU A 66 4.23 -1.27 -5.32
CA LEU A 66 5.44 -0.82 -6.00
C LEU A 66 6.54 -1.88 -5.99
N VAL A 67 6.76 -2.51 -4.85
CA VAL A 67 7.90 -3.43 -4.68
C VAL A 67 7.59 -4.83 -5.18
N LYS A 68 6.46 -5.39 -4.76
CA LYS A 68 6.14 -6.80 -5.04
C LYS A 68 5.39 -7.00 -6.35
N VAL A 69 4.48 -6.12 -6.69
CA VAL A 69 3.67 -6.27 -7.89
C VAL A 69 4.38 -5.66 -9.10
N ARG A 70 4.89 -4.45 -8.96
CA ARG A 70 5.55 -3.74 -10.07
C ARG A 70 7.05 -4.00 -10.15
N GLY A 71 7.63 -4.57 -9.11
CA GLY A 71 9.03 -4.95 -9.11
C GLY A 71 10.02 -3.80 -8.95
N PHE A 72 9.57 -2.64 -8.46
CA PHE A 72 10.49 -1.54 -8.19
C PHE A 72 11.43 -1.88 -7.04
N LYS A 73 12.66 -1.39 -7.13
CA LYS A 73 13.59 -1.50 -6.02
C LYS A 73 13.13 -0.59 -4.89
N LEU A 74 13.51 -0.96 -3.68
CA LEU A 74 13.09 -0.23 -2.49
C LEU A 74 13.45 1.25 -2.56
N ALA A 75 14.63 1.58 -3.06
CA ALA A 75 15.07 2.97 -3.20
C ALA A 75 14.16 3.76 -4.12
N ALA A 76 13.72 3.16 -5.23
CA ALA A 76 12.80 3.80 -6.16
C ALA A 76 11.42 3.98 -5.53
N ALA A 77 10.95 2.99 -4.79
CA ALA A 77 9.69 3.08 -4.07
C ALA A 77 9.72 4.21 -3.03
N LYS A 78 10.83 4.36 -2.32
CA LYS A 78 11.01 5.46 -1.37
C LYS A 78 10.88 6.82 -2.04
N LYS A 79 11.52 6.98 -3.18
CA LYS A 79 11.47 8.25 -3.93
C LYS A 79 10.05 8.57 -4.36
N ILE A 80 9.34 7.58 -4.88
CA ILE A 80 7.96 7.76 -5.34
C ILE A 80 7.07 8.19 -4.17
N ILE A 81 7.19 7.51 -3.04
CA ILE A 81 6.38 7.79 -1.86
C ILE A 81 6.73 9.16 -1.27
N ASN A 82 8.02 9.50 -1.18
CA ASN A 82 8.45 10.79 -0.67
C ASN A 82 7.95 11.94 -1.54
N ASN A 83 8.02 11.80 -2.85
CA ASN A 83 7.54 12.83 -3.77
C ASN A 83 6.03 13.06 -3.61
N ASN A 84 5.30 12.02 -3.27
CA ASN A 84 3.86 12.11 -3.09
C ASN A 84 3.47 12.76 -1.75
N ARG A 85 4.38 12.77 -0.79
CA ARG A 85 4.05 13.33 0.52
C ARG A 85 4.20 14.83 0.63
N ASP A 86 5.00 15.41 -0.23
CA ASP A 86 5.23 16.84 -0.22
C ASP A 86 4.00 17.66 -0.60
N GLY A 87 2.96 16.99 -1.07
CA GLY A 87 1.66 17.61 -1.32
C GLY A 87 0.54 16.62 -1.08
N ALA A 88 -0.33 16.92 -0.12
CA ALA A 88 -1.50 16.09 0.16
C ALA A 88 -2.36 15.89 -1.09
N ASP A 89 -2.35 16.88 -1.99
CA ASP A 89 -3.12 16.83 -3.23
C ASP A 89 -2.49 15.93 -4.30
N ARG A 90 -1.17 15.72 -4.22
CA ARG A 90 -0.46 14.89 -5.20
C ARG A 90 -0.75 13.41 -5.07
N LYS A 91 -1.14 12.96 -3.88
CA LYS A 91 -1.45 11.56 -3.64
C LYS A 91 -2.63 11.09 -4.51
N ALA A 92 -3.67 11.90 -4.56
CA ALA A 92 -4.83 11.62 -5.39
C ALA A 92 -4.47 11.67 -6.88
N GLU A 93 -3.64 12.63 -7.28
CA GLU A 93 -3.19 12.75 -8.68
C GLU A 93 -2.40 11.54 -9.14
N VAL A 94 -1.49 11.03 -8.30
CA VAL A 94 -0.67 9.88 -8.66
C VAL A 94 -1.52 8.64 -8.81
N LEU A 95 -2.47 8.42 -7.91
CA LEU A 95 -3.40 7.30 -8.03
C LEU A 95 -4.21 7.43 -9.31
N THR A 96 -4.70 8.62 -9.61
CA THR A 96 -5.45 8.89 -10.83
C THR A 96 -4.59 8.60 -12.07
N ARG A 97 -3.35 9.06 -12.09
CA ARG A 97 -2.43 8.79 -13.20
C ARG A 97 -2.13 7.31 -13.37
N LEU A 98 -1.95 6.59 -12.27
CA LEU A 98 -1.73 5.15 -12.34
C LEU A 98 -2.93 4.44 -12.94
N MET A 99 -4.12 4.86 -12.57
CA MET A 99 -5.36 4.34 -13.15
C MET A 99 -5.50 4.69 -14.61
N ASP A 100 -5.17 5.93 -14.98
CA ASP A 100 -5.23 6.39 -16.36
C ASP A 100 -4.26 5.59 -17.25
N VAL A 101 -3.02 5.39 -16.78
CA VAL A 101 -2.04 4.59 -17.53
C VAL A 101 -2.54 3.17 -17.70
N ARG A 102 -3.13 2.60 -16.66
CA ARG A 102 -3.71 1.26 -16.74
C ARG A 102 -4.81 1.21 -17.80
N ASP A 103 -5.69 2.19 -17.79
CA ASP A 103 -6.81 2.25 -18.74
C ASP A 103 -6.31 2.43 -20.16
N GLU A 104 -5.29 3.27 -20.34
CA GLU A 104 -4.65 3.46 -21.65
C GLU A 104 -4.04 2.17 -22.17
N LEU A 105 -3.35 1.42 -21.31
CA LEU A 105 -2.75 0.14 -21.69
C LEU A 105 -3.81 -0.88 -22.05
N GLN A 106 -4.92 -0.93 -21.33
CA GLN A 106 -6.01 -1.83 -21.64
C GLN A 106 -6.69 -1.46 -22.96
N ALA A 107 -6.86 -0.15 -23.21
CA ALA A 107 -7.43 0.32 -24.45
C ALA A 107 -6.52 -0.02 -25.64
N LEU A 108 -5.21 0.16 -25.48
CA LEU A 108 -4.24 -0.18 -26.49
C LEU A 108 -4.26 -1.68 -26.81
N LYS A 109 -4.33 -2.49 -25.76
CA LYS A 109 -4.42 -3.94 -25.92
C LYS A 109 -5.66 -4.34 -26.73
N ARG A 110 -6.80 -3.73 -26.42
CA ARG A 110 -8.04 -3.98 -27.16
C ARG A 110 -7.92 -3.61 -28.63
N GLN A 111 -7.27 -2.49 -28.91
CA GLN A 111 -7.04 -2.06 -30.30
C GLN A 111 -6.16 -3.05 -31.04
N MET A 112 -5.10 -3.52 -30.38
CA MET A 112 -4.22 -4.52 -30.97
C MET A 112 -4.96 -5.83 -31.23
N ASP A 113 -5.75 -6.28 -30.29
CA ASP A 113 -6.56 -7.50 -30.45
C ASP A 113 -7.58 -7.35 -31.59
N TYR A 114 -8.13 -6.15 -31.74
CA TYR A 114 -9.11 -5.88 -32.78
C TYR A 114 -8.47 -5.87 -34.18
N LEU A 115 -7.22 -5.46 -34.27
CA LEU A 115 -6.51 -5.44 -35.56
C LEU A 115 -6.03 -6.80 -36.03
N GLU A 116 -6.01 -7.78 -35.16
CA GLU A 116 -5.70 -9.16 -35.53
C GLU A 116 -6.93 -9.83 -36.12
#